data_683d9cd70f3e73a0500227be500c9993
#
_entry.id   683d9cd70f3e73a0500227be500c9993
#
_cell.length_a   1.000
_cell.length_b   1.000
_cell.length_c   1.000
_cell.angle_alpha   90.00
_cell.angle_beta   90.00
_cell.angle_gamma   90.00
#
_symmetry.space_group_name_H-M   'P 1'
#
loop_
_entity.id
_entity.type
_entity.pdbx_description
1 polymer ?
#
loop_
_entity_poly.entity_id
_entity_poly.type
_entity_poly.pdbx_seq_one_letter_code
_entity_poly.pdbx_strand_id
1 'polypeptide(L)' 'SGYDIDVYRDAGSFEDDVAIDEFTDELEAWVIDALKAIGCDTAKSVLDISAKDLVLRTDLEIETVESILSVLSSEFED' A
#
# COMPACT_ATOMS: atom_id res chain seq x y z
N SER A 1 -14.87 -4.64 27.34
CA SER A 1 -14.67 -4.84 26.91
C SER A 1 -14.24 -5.43 26.54
N GLY A 2 -14.38 -5.30 26.55
CA GLY A 2 -13.84 -5.53 26.04
C GLY A 2 -13.59 -6.00 25.66
N TYR A 3 -13.55 -6.05 25.62
CA TYR A 3 -13.32 -6.34 24.91
C TYR A 3 -13.12 -6.95 24.17
N ASP A 4 -12.68 -7.31 24.08
CA ASP A 4 -12.66 -8.05 23.39
C ASP A 4 -13.00 -8.24 22.22
N ILE A 5 -13.27 -7.99 21.98
CA ILE A 5 -13.79 -7.69 20.87
C ILE A 5 -12.89 -7.55 19.81
N ASP A 6 -11.95 -6.97 19.97
CA ASP A 6 -11.03 -6.73 19.08
C ASP A 6 -10.49 -7.87 18.44
N VAL A 7 -10.63 -8.85 19.02
CA VAL A 7 -10.12 -9.98 18.53
C VAL A 7 -10.36 -10.24 17.11
N TYR A 8 -11.56 -10.32 16.71
CA TYR A 8 -11.77 -10.71 15.40
C TYR A 8 -11.54 -9.65 14.44
N ARG A 9 -11.06 -8.56 14.93
CA ARG A 9 -10.69 -7.61 14.07
C ARG A 9 -9.69 -8.07 13.12
N ASP A 10 -8.90 -9.02 13.38
CA ASP A 10 -7.93 -9.51 12.46
C ASP A 10 -8.55 -9.94 11.17
N ALA A 11 -9.69 -10.51 11.22
CA ALA A 11 -10.34 -10.93 10.00
C ALA A 11 -10.69 -9.75 9.15
N GLY A 12 -11.05 -8.65 9.79
CA GLY A 12 -11.37 -7.46 9.05
C GLY A 12 -10.18 -6.90 8.31
N SER A 13 -8.99 -7.17 8.83
CA SER A 13 -7.80 -6.64 8.20
C SER A 13 -7.65 -7.14 6.79
N PHE A 14 -8.02 -8.37 6.53
CA PHE A 14 -7.90 -8.91 5.20
C PHE A 14 -8.79 -8.17 4.24
N GLU A 15 -9.98 -7.85 4.67
CA GLU A 15 -10.93 -7.17 3.79
C GLU A 15 -10.52 -5.74 3.54
N ASP A 16 -9.76 -5.17 4.47
CA ASP A 16 -9.33 -3.80 4.32
C ASP A 16 -8.15 -3.67 3.37
N ASP A 17 -7.52 -4.77 3.02
CA ASP A 17 -6.37 -4.70 2.11
C ASP A 17 -6.86 -4.63 0.68
N VAL A 18 -6.24 -3.77 -0.12
CA VAL A 18 -6.65 -3.53 -1.49
C VAL A 18 -5.47 -3.81 -2.40
N ALA A 19 -5.71 -4.55 -3.47
CA ALA A 19 -4.64 -4.81 -4.43
C ALA A 19 -4.26 -3.52 -5.14
N ILE A 20 -2.97 -3.31 -5.38
CA ILE A 20 -2.54 -2.10 -6.04
C ILE A 20 -3.06 -2.02 -7.47
N ASP A 21 -3.48 -3.14 -8.04
CA ASP A 21 -4.10 -3.13 -9.36
C ASP A 21 -5.39 -2.31 -9.39
N GLU A 22 -6.00 -2.10 -8.22
CA GLU A 22 -7.21 -1.30 -8.15
C GLU A 22 -6.94 0.18 -8.32
N PHE A 23 -5.67 0.57 -8.26
CA PHE A 23 -5.29 1.98 -8.34
C PHE A 23 -4.79 2.37 -9.72
N THR A 24 -5.26 1.68 -10.77
CA THR A 24 -4.78 1.98 -12.12
C THR A 24 -5.14 3.38 -12.57
N ASP A 25 -6.15 4.00 -11.96
CA ASP A 25 -6.51 5.36 -12.28
C ASP A 25 -5.62 6.38 -11.59
N GLU A 26 -5.00 5.97 -10.49
CA GLU A 26 -4.20 6.88 -9.70
C GLU A 26 -2.71 6.61 -9.81
N LEU A 27 -2.34 5.37 -10.11
CA LEU A 27 -0.95 5.00 -10.27
C LEU A 27 -0.72 4.56 -11.71
N GLU A 28 0.44 4.91 -12.23
CA GLU A 28 0.78 4.51 -13.58
C GLU A 28 1.04 3.01 -13.62
N ALA A 29 0.82 2.41 -14.79
CA ALA A 29 1.03 0.98 -14.93
C ALA A 29 2.46 0.59 -14.59
N TRP A 30 3.44 1.41 -15.02
CA TRP A 30 4.83 1.07 -14.76
C TRP A 30 5.15 1.15 -13.26
N VAL A 31 4.43 2.02 -12.54
CA VAL A 31 4.61 2.13 -11.10
C VAL A 31 4.09 0.86 -10.44
N ILE A 32 2.91 0.42 -10.85
CA ILE A 32 2.32 -0.79 -10.30
C ILE A 32 3.23 -1.98 -10.57
N ASP A 33 3.76 -2.07 -11.79
CA ASP A 33 4.67 -3.15 -12.12
C ASP A 33 5.92 -3.11 -11.24
N ALA A 34 6.45 -1.92 -10.98
CA ALA A 34 7.63 -1.80 -10.15
C ALA A 34 7.35 -2.28 -8.73
N LEU A 35 6.19 -1.93 -8.21
CA LEU A 35 5.83 -2.36 -6.86
C LEU A 35 5.63 -3.87 -6.79
N LYS A 36 5.01 -4.43 -7.80
CA LYS A 36 4.80 -5.88 -7.83
C LYS A 36 6.12 -6.63 -7.94
N ALA A 37 7.08 -6.03 -8.63
CA ALA A 37 8.37 -6.68 -8.83
C ALA A 37 9.11 -6.89 -7.50
N ILE A 38 8.84 -6.03 -6.52
CA ILE A 38 9.48 -6.18 -5.23
C ILE A 38 8.58 -6.88 -4.22
N GLY A 39 7.46 -7.43 -4.70
CA GLY A 39 6.57 -8.20 -3.83
C GLY A 39 5.46 -7.39 -3.18
N CYS A 40 5.30 -6.13 -3.56
CA CYS A 40 4.27 -5.27 -2.98
C CYS A 40 3.08 -5.22 -3.92
N ASP A 41 2.24 -6.23 -3.84
CA ASP A 41 1.09 -6.31 -4.75
C ASP A 41 -0.20 -5.80 -4.08
N THR A 42 -0.12 -5.33 -2.86
CA THR A 42 -1.29 -4.73 -2.21
C THR A 42 -0.91 -3.39 -1.61
N ALA A 43 -1.92 -2.55 -1.37
CA ALA A 43 -1.68 -1.22 -0.84
C ALA A 43 -1.03 -1.28 0.53
N LYS A 44 -1.48 -2.18 1.39
CA LYS A 44 -0.91 -2.28 2.72
C LYS A 44 0.53 -2.74 2.69
N SER A 45 0.87 -3.61 1.75
CA SER A 45 2.24 -4.06 1.61
C SER A 45 3.15 -2.90 1.28
N VAL A 46 2.68 -1.99 0.43
CA VAL A 46 3.46 -0.81 0.07
C VAL A 46 3.60 0.10 1.28
N LEU A 47 2.50 0.34 1.97
CA LEU A 47 2.51 1.24 3.12
C LEU A 47 3.35 0.71 4.28
N ASP A 48 3.56 -0.59 4.32
CA ASP A 48 4.34 -1.21 5.37
C ASP A 48 5.84 -0.96 5.18
N ILE A 49 6.25 -0.53 4.00
CA ILE A 49 7.65 -0.26 3.69
C ILE A 49 7.87 1.25 3.71
N SER A 50 9.01 1.67 4.23
CA SER A 50 9.29 3.10 4.29
C SER A 50 9.57 3.65 2.90
N ALA A 51 9.42 4.96 2.74
CA ALA A 51 9.65 5.59 1.46
C ALA A 51 11.07 5.35 0.96
N LYS A 52 12.04 5.41 1.85
CA LYS A 52 13.41 5.20 1.47
C LYS A 52 13.63 3.80 0.91
N ASP A 53 13.03 2.81 1.58
CA ASP A 53 13.15 1.45 1.12
C ASP A 53 12.51 1.27 -0.25
N LEU A 54 11.36 1.90 -0.46
CA LEU A 54 10.71 1.81 -1.75
C LEU A 54 11.57 2.40 -2.85
N VAL A 55 12.21 3.54 -2.58
CA VAL A 55 13.10 4.14 -3.56
C VAL A 55 14.24 3.19 -3.90
N LEU A 56 14.82 2.57 -2.88
CA LEU A 56 15.95 1.67 -3.11
C LEU A 56 15.53 0.40 -3.84
N ARG A 57 14.35 -0.10 -3.55
CA ARG A 57 13.91 -1.37 -4.14
C ARG A 57 13.36 -1.21 -5.54
N THR A 58 12.73 -0.08 -5.83
CA THR A 58 12.05 0.10 -7.11
C THR A 58 12.77 1.03 -8.06
N ASP A 59 13.79 1.75 -7.57
CA ASP A 59 14.49 2.75 -8.37
C ASP A 59 13.58 3.90 -8.77
N LEU A 60 12.45 4.04 -8.13
CA LEU A 60 11.57 5.18 -8.36
C LEU A 60 12.13 6.38 -7.61
N GLU A 61 11.75 7.58 -8.06
CA GLU A 61 12.20 8.79 -7.39
C GLU A 61 11.42 8.97 -6.10
N ILE A 62 12.03 9.67 -5.15
CA ILE A 62 11.38 9.87 -3.87
C ILE A 62 10.05 10.59 -4.05
N GLU A 63 9.99 11.55 -4.96
CA GLU A 63 8.74 12.27 -5.20
C GLU A 63 7.64 11.32 -5.67
N THR A 64 8.00 10.40 -6.55
CA THR A 64 7.05 9.42 -7.03
C THR A 64 6.59 8.51 -5.90
N VAL A 65 7.54 8.07 -5.08
CA VAL A 65 7.21 7.19 -3.97
C VAL A 65 6.30 7.90 -2.97
N GLU A 66 6.58 9.16 -2.68
CA GLU A 66 5.75 9.90 -1.75
C GLU A 66 4.33 10.06 -2.29
N SER A 67 4.21 10.29 -3.59
CA SER A 67 2.88 10.37 -4.20
C SER A 67 2.14 9.05 -4.07
N ILE A 68 2.84 7.94 -4.31
CA ILE A 68 2.23 6.64 -4.17
C ILE A 68 1.73 6.43 -2.75
N LEU A 69 2.59 6.73 -1.78
CA LEU A 69 2.22 6.53 -0.39
C LEU A 69 1.04 7.40 0.01
N SER A 70 1.00 8.63 -0.51
CA SER A 70 -0.10 9.53 -0.23
C SER A 70 -1.41 8.99 -0.78
N VAL A 71 -1.38 8.51 -2.02
CA VAL A 71 -2.57 7.95 -2.66
C VAL A 71 -3.06 6.75 -1.88
N LEU A 72 -2.16 5.83 -1.58
CA LEU A 72 -2.56 4.61 -0.88
C LEU A 72 -3.02 4.88 0.54
N SER A 73 -2.34 5.79 1.22
CA SER A 73 -2.73 6.13 2.58
C SER A 73 -4.12 6.75 2.60
N SER A 74 -4.40 7.60 1.62
CA SER A 74 -5.69 8.26 1.54
C SER A 74 -6.83 7.26 1.39
N GLU A 75 -6.55 6.13 0.74
CA GLU A 75 -7.58 5.14 0.53
C GLU A 75 -8.06 4.53 1.84
N PHE A 76 -7.19 4.49 2.85
CA PHE A 76 -7.53 3.89 4.13
C PHE A 76 -7.92 4.92 5.19
N GLU A 77 -7.89 6.19 4.84
CA GLU A 77 -8.29 7.21 5.79
C GLU A 77 -9.77 7.47 5.68
N ASP A 78 -10.36 7.83 6.76
CA ASP A 78 -11.76 8.22 6.74
C ASP A 78 -11.93 9.70 6.46
#